data_71b7bbc36af2e5d131b077f5a200e26a
#
_entry.id   71b7bbc36af2e5d131b077f5a200e26a
#
_cell.length_a   1.000
_cell.length_b   1.000
_cell.length_c   1.000
_cell.angle_alpha   90.00
_cell.angle_beta   90.00
_cell.angle_gamma   90.00
#
_symmetry.space_group_name_H-M   'P 1'
#
loop_
_entity.id
_entity.type
_entity.pdbx_description
1 polymer ?
#
loop_
_entity_poly.entity_id
_entity_poly.type
_entity_poly.pdbx_seq_one_letter_code
_entity_poly.pdbx_strand_id
1 'polypeptide(L)'
;VGWLVVEDLAMVIVLVLLPPLAALIEGGGRLGPQIWSTLGQTLLLVAVFIALMLVAGRRLFPWLLWQVARTGSRELFTLCVVAAAVSIAWGSAELFGVSFALGAFFAGMVLRESQFSQRAAEETLPLRDAFAVLFFVSVGMLFNPSIMLELPMWVLATVGIIVLGNAMVGYLIVRLLGLPKLTGLTISASLAQIGEFSFILAGLGVGLEILPEEGQDLILAGALLSIV
;
A
#
# COMPACT_ATOMS: atom_id res chain seq x y z
N VAL A 1 5.12 6.62 -14.86
CA VAL A 1 5.07 5.23 -14.37
C VAL A 1 6.15 4.98 -13.32
N GLY A 2 7.45 5.29 -13.59
CA GLY A 2 8.53 5.03 -12.62
C GLY A 2 8.38 5.75 -11.28
N TRP A 3 7.85 6.98 -11.27
CA TRP A 3 7.56 7.73 -10.06
C TRP A 3 6.54 7.03 -9.16
N LEU A 4 5.41 6.61 -9.72
CA LEU A 4 4.36 5.89 -8.97
C LEU A 4 4.89 4.61 -8.32
N VAL A 5 5.76 3.88 -9.02
CA VAL A 5 6.40 2.67 -8.45
C VAL A 5 7.28 3.01 -7.26
N VAL A 6 8.02 4.12 -7.30
CA VAL A 6 8.86 4.56 -6.16
C VAL A 6 8.00 5.02 -4.99
N GLU A 7 6.90 5.73 -5.25
CA GLU A 7 5.93 6.14 -4.24
C GLU A 7 5.30 4.92 -3.55
N ASP A 8 4.81 3.95 -4.31
CA ASP A 8 4.26 2.71 -3.78
C ASP A 8 5.29 1.93 -2.96
N LEU A 9 6.55 1.89 -3.42
CA LEU A 9 7.64 1.25 -2.67
C LEU A 9 7.92 1.96 -1.34
N ALA A 10 7.88 3.30 -1.32
CA ALA A 10 8.01 4.08 -0.11
C ALA A 10 6.86 3.81 0.86
N MET A 11 5.61 3.73 0.36
CA MET A 11 4.44 3.36 1.17
C MET A 11 4.55 1.96 1.76
N VAL A 12 5.11 0.99 1.01
CA VAL A 12 5.40 -0.36 1.52
C VAL A 12 6.38 -0.31 2.68
N ILE A 13 7.45 0.50 2.58
CA ILE A 13 8.41 0.68 3.68
C ILE A 13 7.72 1.25 4.92
N VAL A 14 6.84 2.25 4.74
CA VAL A 14 6.07 2.84 5.85
C VAL A 14 5.13 1.80 6.48
N LEU A 15 4.44 0.98 5.67
CA LEU A 15 3.59 -0.12 6.16
C LEU A 15 4.36 -1.12 7.02
N VAL A 16 5.63 -1.40 6.69
CA VAL A 16 6.51 -2.28 7.48
C VAL A 16 6.94 -1.62 8.79
N LEU A 17 7.23 -0.32 8.75
CA LEU A 17 7.79 0.40 9.89
C LEU A 17 6.73 0.90 10.87
N LEU A 18 5.48 1.06 10.42
CA LEU A 18 4.42 1.65 11.24
C LEU A 18 4.10 0.85 12.52
N PRO A 19 3.93 -0.49 12.49
CA PRO A 19 3.67 -1.27 13.71
C PRO A 19 4.82 -1.19 14.74
N PRO A 20 6.12 -1.34 14.36
CA PRO A 20 7.21 -1.12 15.30
C PRO A 20 7.27 0.30 15.88
N LEU A 21 6.94 1.32 15.08
CA LEU A 21 6.88 2.71 15.54
C LEU A 21 5.74 2.95 16.52
N ALA A 22 4.57 2.32 16.29
CA ALA A 22 3.45 2.35 17.22
C ALA A 22 3.85 1.83 18.60
N ALA A 23 4.48 0.65 18.65
CA ALA A 23 4.96 0.06 19.88
C ALA A 23 5.99 0.95 20.62
N LEU A 24 6.78 1.76 19.89
CA LEU A 24 7.68 2.75 20.47
C LEU A 24 6.93 3.92 21.14
N ILE A 25 5.86 4.38 20.51
CA ILE A 25 5.04 5.50 21.00
C ILE A 25 4.27 5.06 22.26
N GLU A 26 3.63 3.88 22.24
CA GLU A 26 2.92 3.29 23.36
C GLU A 26 3.84 3.03 24.56
N GLY A 27 5.08 2.63 24.33
CA GLY A 27 6.10 2.44 25.36
C GLY A 27 6.56 3.73 26.06
N GLY A 28 5.92 4.87 25.80
CA GLY A 28 6.21 6.17 26.41
C GLY A 28 7.55 6.78 25.98
N GLY A 29 8.05 6.43 24.81
CA GLY A 29 9.29 7.00 24.23
C GLY A 29 10.57 6.66 25.02
N ARG A 30 10.49 5.82 26.04
CA ARG A 30 11.67 5.38 26.80
C ARG A 30 12.37 4.30 26.00
N LEU A 31 13.50 4.65 25.41
CA LEU A 31 14.40 3.73 24.70
C LEU A 31 15.03 2.72 25.69
N GLY A 32 14.20 1.83 26.24
CA GLY A 32 14.67 0.73 27.10
C GLY A 32 15.17 -0.46 26.26
N PRO A 33 15.97 -1.38 26.87
CA PRO A 33 16.46 -2.58 26.17
C PRO A 33 15.37 -3.44 25.54
N GLN A 34 14.15 -3.42 26.13
CA GLN A 34 12.97 -4.16 25.65
C GLN A 34 12.48 -3.69 24.28
N ILE A 35 12.59 -2.39 23.99
CA ILE A 35 12.16 -1.81 22.71
C ILE A 35 13.07 -2.31 21.58
N TRP A 36 14.38 -2.33 21.83
CA TRP A 36 15.34 -2.85 20.85
C TRP A 36 15.11 -4.33 20.55
N SER A 37 14.71 -5.11 21.55
CA SER A 37 14.35 -6.53 21.34
C SER A 37 13.06 -6.68 20.53
N THR A 38 12.02 -5.88 20.80
CA THR A 38 10.76 -5.91 20.06
C THR A 38 10.96 -5.45 18.60
N LEU A 39 11.66 -4.33 18.39
CA LEU A 39 12.02 -3.85 17.05
C LEU A 39 12.85 -4.89 16.28
N GLY A 40 13.86 -5.44 16.93
CA GLY A 40 14.72 -6.48 16.35
C GLY A 40 13.92 -7.72 15.97
N GLN A 41 13.00 -8.16 16.81
CA GLN A 41 12.12 -9.30 16.54
C GLN A 41 11.17 -9.02 15.35
N THR A 42 10.52 -7.85 15.32
CA THR A 42 9.62 -7.49 14.23
C THR A 42 10.37 -7.39 12.91
N LEU A 43 11.51 -6.70 12.89
CA LEU A 43 12.34 -6.59 11.68
C LEU A 43 12.87 -7.95 11.24
N LEU A 44 13.22 -8.84 12.17
CA LEU A 44 13.64 -10.20 11.87
C LEU A 44 12.49 -11.00 11.24
N LEU A 45 11.28 -10.94 11.78
CA LEU A 45 10.11 -11.63 11.22
C LEU A 45 9.78 -11.14 9.82
N VAL A 46 9.83 -9.82 9.60
CA VAL A 46 9.66 -9.23 8.26
C VAL A 46 10.77 -9.71 7.31
N ALA A 47 12.02 -9.71 7.75
CA ALA A 47 13.14 -10.18 6.93
C ALA A 47 13.02 -11.69 6.60
N VAL A 48 12.58 -12.51 7.55
CA VAL A 48 12.30 -13.94 7.35
C VAL A 48 11.16 -14.13 6.36
N PHE A 49 10.08 -13.36 6.48
CA PHE A 49 8.98 -13.37 5.52
C PHE A 49 9.45 -13.03 4.11
N ILE A 50 10.20 -11.93 3.95
CA ILE A 50 10.75 -11.53 2.65
C ILE A 50 11.65 -12.62 2.08
N ALA A 51 12.57 -13.17 2.89
CA ALA A 51 13.45 -14.24 2.46
C ALA A 51 12.67 -15.51 2.06
N LEU A 52 11.64 -15.88 2.82
CA LEU A 52 10.75 -16.99 2.50
C LEU A 52 10.05 -16.78 1.16
N MET A 53 9.52 -15.57 0.93
CA MET A 53 8.84 -15.22 -0.33
C MET A 53 9.80 -15.24 -1.52
N LEU A 54 11.02 -14.71 -1.36
CA LEU A 54 12.02 -14.69 -2.43
C LEU A 54 12.60 -16.07 -2.73
N VAL A 55 12.68 -16.98 -1.77
CA VAL A 55 13.26 -18.31 -1.95
C VAL A 55 12.19 -19.37 -2.27
N ALA A 56 11.21 -19.52 -1.38
CA ALA A 56 10.16 -20.52 -1.52
C ALA A 56 9.04 -20.04 -2.46
N GLY A 57 8.60 -18.79 -2.32
CA GLY A 57 7.53 -18.23 -3.14
C GLY A 57 7.85 -18.25 -4.62
N ARG A 58 9.07 -17.86 -5.01
CA ARG A 58 9.55 -17.86 -6.41
C ARG A 58 9.58 -19.25 -7.07
N ARG A 59 9.60 -20.32 -6.27
CA ARG A 59 9.56 -21.71 -6.78
C ARG A 59 8.17 -22.32 -6.69
N LEU A 60 7.52 -22.15 -5.55
CA LEU A 60 6.23 -22.77 -5.26
C LEU A 60 5.12 -22.18 -6.13
N PHE A 61 5.08 -20.84 -6.28
CA PHE A 61 4.03 -20.16 -7.03
C PHE A 61 4.01 -20.54 -8.52
N PRO A 62 5.12 -20.42 -9.27
CA PRO A 62 5.13 -20.84 -10.67
C PRO A 62 4.82 -22.33 -10.85
N TRP A 63 5.27 -23.18 -9.93
CA TRP A 63 4.96 -24.61 -9.96
C TRP A 63 3.47 -24.87 -9.78
N LEU A 64 2.84 -24.20 -8.80
CA LEU A 64 1.40 -24.33 -8.54
C LEU A 64 0.59 -23.89 -9.76
N LEU A 65 0.91 -22.71 -10.30
CA LEU A 65 0.24 -22.18 -11.49
C LEU A 65 0.43 -23.07 -12.72
N TRP A 66 1.61 -23.67 -12.87
CA TRP A 66 1.88 -24.62 -13.95
C TRP A 66 1.01 -25.86 -13.83
N GLN A 67 0.84 -26.42 -12.62
CA GLN A 67 -0.03 -27.56 -12.40
C GLN A 67 -1.49 -27.26 -12.77
N VAL A 68 -1.98 -26.10 -12.37
CA VAL A 68 -3.34 -25.66 -12.68
C VAL A 68 -3.50 -25.31 -14.16
N ALA A 69 -2.51 -24.65 -14.78
CA ALA A 69 -2.53 -24.32 -16.20
C ALA A 69 -2.65 -25.55 -17.11
N ARG A 70 -2.10 -26.69 -16.67
CA ARG A 70 -2.20 -27.98 -17.39
C ARG A 70 -3.62 -28.54 -17.47
N THR A 71 -4.52 -28.13 -16.58
CA THR A 71 -5.93 -28.55 -16.62
C THR A 71 -6.70 -27.92 -17.76
N GLY A 72 -6.17 -26.83 -18.36
CA GLY A 72 -6.80 -26.06 -19.42
C GLY A 72 -7.96 -25.17 -18.95
N SER A 73 -8.38 -25.24 -17.67
CA SER A 73 -9.46 -24.39 -17.15
C SER A 73 -8.95 -23.00 -16.80
N ARG A 74 -9.63 -22.01 -17.37
CA ARG A 74 -9.37 -20.60 -17.11
C ARG A 74 -9.84 -20.19 -15.71
N GLU A 75 -10.98 -20.71 -15.30
CA GLU A 75 -11.60 -20.44 -14.00
C GLU A 75 -10.73 -20.96 -12.85
N LEU A 76 -10.22 -22.20 -12.98
CA LEU A 76 -9.31 -22.77 -12.00
C LEU A 76 -8.00 -21.99 -11.91
N PHE A 77 -7.50 -21.49 -13.04
CA PHE A 77 -6.27 -20.69 -13.05
C PHE A 77 -6.48 -19.36 -12.32
N THR A 78 -7.54 -18.63 -12.63
CA THR A 78 -7.87 -17.36 -11.96
C THR A 78 -8.11 -17.57 -10.46
N LEU A 79 -8.86 -18.60 -10.10
CA LEU A 79 -9.12 -18.95 -8.70
C LEU A 79 -7.82 -19.28 -7.96
N CYS A 80 -6.91 -20.03 -8.60
CA CYS A 80 -5.62 -20.37 -8.02
C CYS A 80 -4.77 -19.11 -7.76
N VAL A 81 -4.73 -18.16 -8.70
CA VAL A 81 -4.00 -16.90 -8.53
C VAL A 81 -4.54 -16.11 -7.34
N VAL A 82 -5.87 -15.94 -7.26
CA VAL A 82 -6.51 -15.19 -6.17
C VAL A 82 -6.35 -15.90 -4.84
N ALA A 83 -6.61 -17.22 -4.79
CA ALA A 83 -6.47 -18.00 -3.56
C ALA A 83 -5.04 -17.97 -3.02
N ALA A 84 -4.05 -18.07 -3.90
CA ALA A 84 -2.66 -18.00 -3.51
C ALA A 84 -2.27 -16.60 -3.00
N ALA A 85 -2.73 -15.53 -3.66
CA ALA A 85 -2.48 -14.16 -3.21
C ALA A 85 -3.09 -13.90 -1.82
N VAL A 86 -4.36 -14.28 -1.62
CA VAL A 86 -5.07 -14.14 -0.33
C VAL A 86 -4.43 -15.00 0.75
N SER A 87 -4.04 -16.24 0.44
CA SER A 87 -3.37 -17.14 1.41
C SER A 87 -2.03 -16.59 1.88
N ILE A 88 -1.25 -16.00 0.97
CA ILE A 88 0.02 -15.33 1.34
C ILE A 88 -0.24 -14.08 2.17
N ALA A 89 -1.21 -13.25 1.78
CA ALA A 89 -1.58 -12.06 2.51
C ALA A 89 -2.04 -12.39 3.95
N TRP A 90 -2.90 -13.39 4.09
CA TRP A 90 -3.36 -13.87 5.40
C TRP A 90 -2.24 -14.51 6.20
N GLY A 91 -1.47 -15.41 5.58
CA GLY A 91 -0.35 -16.07 6.24
C GLY A 91 0.76 -15.10 6.69
N SER A 92 0.97 -14.00 5.96
CA SER A 92 1.91 -12.95 6.36
C SER A 92 1.47 -12.25 7.64
N ALA A 93 0.18 -12.00 7.78
CA ALA A 93 -0.39 -11.37 8.97
C ALA A 93 -0.34 -12.29 10.18
N GLU A 94 -0.81 -13.53 10.04
CA GLU A 94 -0.92 -14.48 11.17
C GLU A 94 0.44 -15.04 11.65
N LEU A 95 1.35 -15.34 10.72
CA LEU A 95 2.60 -16.03 11.06
C LEU A 95 3.76 -15.06 11.34
N PHE A 96 3.76 -13.90 10.69
CA PHE A 96 4.89 -12.96 10.76
C PHE A 96 4.51 -11.59 11.35
N GLY A 97 3.23 -11.35 11.67
CA GLY A 97 2.76 -10.05 12.14
C GLY A 97 2.91 -8.92 11.12
N VAL A 98 3.00 -9.28 9.84
CA VAL A 98 3.12 -8.35 8.70
C VAL A 98 1.72 -7.95 8.25
N SER A 99 1.54 -6.70 7.81
CA SER A 99 0.21 -6.28 7.34
C SER A 99 -0.28 -7.12 6.16
N PHE A 100 -1.60 -7.40 6.11
CA PHE A 100 -2.24 -8.14 5.01
C PHE A 100 -1.90 -7.51 3.64
N ALA A 101 -1.92 -6.18 3.55
CA ALA A 101 -1.60 -5.43 2.33
C ALA A 101 -0.16 -5.70 1.86
N LEU A 102 0.81 -5.72 2.79
CA LEU A 102 2.19 -6.02 2.47
C LEU A 102 2.36 -7.46 1.99
N GLY A 103 1.66 -8.41 2.60
CA GLY A 103 1.64 -9.81 2.15
C GLY A 103 1.10 -9.96 0.73
N ALA A 104 -0.02 -9.29 0.40
CA ALA A 104 -0.60 -9.26 -0.93
C ALA A 104 0.35 -8.63 -1.96
N PHE A 105 1.04 -7.54 -1.60
CA PHE A 105 2.04 -6.90 -2.45
C PHE A 105 3.19 -7.86 -2.79
N PHE A 106 3.75 -8.56 -1.79
CA PHE A 106 4.81 -9.55 -2.04
C PHE A 106 4.33 -10.75 -2.87
N ALA A 107 3.08 -11.19 -2.70
CA ALA A 107 2.48 -12.21 -3.55
C ALA A 107 2.49 -11.77 -5.03
N GLY A 108 2.06 -10.53 -5.30
CA GLY A 108 2.10 -9.94 -6.64
C GLY A 108 3.52 -9.79 -7.19
N MET A 109 4.47 -9.38 -6.36
CA MET A 109 5.89 -9.24 -6.73
C MET A 109 6.49 -10.59 -7.14
N VAL A 110 6.24 -11.65 -6.39
CA VAL A 110 6.70 -13.00 -6.71
C VAL A 110 6.03 -13.54 -7.98
N LEU A 111 4.74 -13.28 -8.15
CA LEU A 111 4.00 -13.66 -9.34
C LEU A 111 4.55 -12.99 -10.61
N ARG A 112 4.99 -11.74 -10.51
CA ARG A 112 5.59 -10.98 -11.62
C ARG A 112 6.79 -11.69 -12.26
N GLU A 113 7.57 -12.41 -11.48
CA GLU A 113 8.74 -13.15 -11.97
C GLU A 113 8.39 -14.49 -12.63
N SER A 114 7.13 -14.91 -12.55
CA SER A 114 6.61 -16.12 -13.15
C SER A 114 6.40 -15.94 -14.66
N GLN A 115 6.61 -17.01 -15.44
CA GLN A 115 6.22 -17.07 -16.85
C GLN A 115 4.70 -16.91 -17.09
N PHE A 116 3.89 -17.03 -16.04
CA PHE A 116 2.44 -16.85 -16.06
C PHE A 116 2.00 -15.44 -15.65
N SER A 117 2.93 -14.52 -15.38
CA SER A 117 2.62 -13.19 -14.85
C SER A 117 1.65 -12.40 -15.74
N GLN A 118 1.87 -12.41 -17.05
CA GLN A 118 1.00 -11.70 -17.98
C GLN A 118 -0.40 -12.33 -18.04
N ARG A 119 -0.47 -13.66 -18.15
CA ARG A 119 -1.75 -14.37 -18.16
C ARG A 119 -2.51 -14.15 -16.84
N ALA A 120 -1.84 -14.25 -15.70
CA ALA A 120 -2.44 -13.99 -14.40
C ALA A 120 -2.97 -12.56 -14.30
N ALA A 121 -2.20 -11.56 -14.76
CA ALA A 121 -2.64 -10.17 -14.80
C ALA A 121 -3.90 -10.00 -15.65
N GLU A 122 -3.91 -10.51 -16.90
CA GLU A 122 -5.04 -10.38 -17.82
C GLU A 122 -6.30 -11.08 -17.30
N GLU A 123 -6.17 -12.29 -16.73
CA GLU A 123 -7.33 -13.04 -16.24
C GLU A 123 -7.87 -12.54 -14.90
N THR A 124 -7.07 -11.82 -14.10
CA THR A 124 -7.51 -11.21 -12.84
C THR A 124 -7.98 -9.76 -12.99
N LEU A 125 -7.76 -9.11 -14.13
CA LEU A 125 -8.21 -7.73 -14.38
C LEU A 125 -9.67 -7.47 -14.02
N PRO A 126 -10.67 -8.28 -14.45
CA PRO A 126 -12.07 -8.03 -14.11
C PRO A 126 -12.34 -8.08 -12.61
N LEU A 127 -11.65 -8.97 -11.89
CA LEU A 127 -11.75 -9.06 -10.42
C LEU A 127 -11.10 -7.85 -9.76
N ARG A 128 -9.92 -7.45 -10.21
CA ARG A 128 -9.24 -6.23 -9.73
C ARG A 128 -10.15 -5.01 -9.87
N ASP A 129 -10.76 -4.82 -11.04
CA ASP A 129 -11.60 -3.67 -11.31
C ASP A 129 -12.87 -3.69 -10.44
N ALA A 130 -13.51 -4.86 -10.25
CA ALA A 130 -14.65 -5.02 -9.35
C ALA A 130 -14.27 -4.73 -7.89
N PHE A 131 -13.15 -5.29 -7.41
CA PHE A 131 -12.69 -5.04 -6.04
C PHE A 131 -12.21 -3.60 -5.83
N ALA A 132 -11.61 -2.95 -6.83
CA ALA A 132 -11.26 -1.55 -6.76
C ALA A 132 -12.51 -0.67 -6.56
N VAL A 133 -13.59 -0.92 -7.30
CA VAL A 133 -14.87 -0.21 -7.09
C VAL A 133 -15.39 -0.44 -5.68
N LEU A 134 -15.42 -1.69 -5.20
CA LEU A 134 -15.86 -2.01 -3.84
C LEU A 134 -15.00 -1.33 -2.78
N PHE A 135 -13.68 -1.30 -2.97
CA PHE A 135 -12.76 -0.60 -2.09
C PHE A 135 -13.08 0.89 -2.00
N PHE A 136 -13.20 1.58 -3.14
CA PHE A 136 -13.50 3.02 -3.13
C PHE A 136 -14.90 3.33 -2.59
N VAL A 137 -15.89 2.47 -2.83
CA VAL A 137 -17.22 2.59 -2.19
C VAL A 137 -17.09 2.44 -0.68
N SER A 138 -16.36 1.44 -0.19
CA SER A 138 -16.14 1.22 1.25
C SER A 138 -15.42 2.41 1.91
N VAL A 139 -14.38 2.93 1.25
CA VAL A 139 -13.67 4.13 1.72
C VAL A 139 -14.61 5.34 1.75
N GLY A 140 -15.43 5.53 0.70
CA GLY A 140 -16.42 6.60 0.65
C GLY A 140 -17.49 6.49 1.74
N MET A 141 -17.86 5.27 2.14
CA MET A 141 -18.80 5.03 3.24
C MET A 141 -18.21 5.33 4.63
N LEU A 142 -16.89 5.25 4.78
CA LEU A 142 -16.21 5.61 6.02
C LEU A 142 -16.06 7.13 6.16
N PHE A 143 -16.18 7.87 5.08
CA PHE A 143 -16.01 9.32 5.09
C PHE A 143 -17.14 10.02 5.83
N ASN A 144 -16.79 10.81 6.84
CA ASN A 144 -17.71 11.66 7.57
C ASN A 144 -17.73 13.08 6.95
N PRO A 145 -18.76 13.46 6.18
CA PRO A 145 -18.80 14.78 5.54
C PRO A 145 -18.91 15.95 6.51
N SER A 146 -19.31 15.71 7.78
CA SER A 146 -19.39 16.79 8.78
C SER A 146 -18.05 17.44 9.07
N ILE A 147 -16.92 16.71 8.88
CA ILE A 147 -15.56 17.24 9.06
C ILE A 147 -15.29 18.49 8.22
N MET A 148 -15.94 18.59 7.04
CA MET A 148 -15.82 19.75 6.16
C MET A 148 -16.43 21.02 6.76
N LEU A 149 -17.44 20.87 7.63
CA LEU A 149 -18.13 21.98 8.32
C LEU A 149 -17.51 22.25 9.70
N GLU A 150 -17.08 21.21 10.39
CA GLU A 150 -16.52 21.30 11.72
C GLU A 150 -15.07 21.81 11.73
N LEU A 151 -14.25 21.34 10.77
CA LEU A 151 -12.83 21.64 10.70
C LEU A 151 -12.38 22.15 9.31
N PRO A 152 -13.04 23.15 8.71
CA PRO A 152 -12.79 23.59 7.32
C PRO A 152 -11.34 24.02 7.08
N MET A 153 -10.70 24.66 8.05
CA MET A 153 -9.30 25.11 7.93
C MET A 153 -8.32 23.92 7.89
N TRP A 154 -8.61 22.89 8.66
CA TRP A 154 -7.79 21.67 8.66
C TRP A 154 -7.97 20.88 7.37
N VAL A 155 -9.20 20.80 6.83
CA VAL A 155 -9.46 20.20 5.51
C VAL A 155 -8.69 20.95 4.43
N LEU A 156 -8.79 22.29 4.39
CA LEU A 156 -8.03 23.11 3.42
C LEU A 156 -6.52 22.95 3.57
N ALA A 157 -6.02 22.88 4.80
CA ALA A 157 -4.60 22.65 5.06
C ALA A 157 -4.16 21.28 4.54
N THR A 158 -4.95 20.23 4.80
CA THR A 158 -4.66 18.86 4.34
C THR A 158 -4.67 18.77 2.81
N VAL A 159 -5.70 19.32 2.15
CA VAL A 159 -5.75 19.42 0.68
C VAL A 159 -4.54 20.22 0.16
N GLY A 160 -4.22 21.33 0.78
CA GLY A 160 -3.06 22.15 0.41
C GLY A 160 -1.75 21.37 0.53
N ILE A 161 -1.54 20.62 1.60
CA ILE A 161 -0.36 19.78 1.79
C ILE A 161 -0.30 18.68 0.71
N ILE A 162 -1.41 18.01 0.44
CA ILE A 162 -1.49 16.95 -0.56
C ILE A 162 -1.17 17.49 -1.96
N VAL A 163 -1.92 18.49 -2.40
CA VAL A 163 -1.82 19.03 -3.76
C VAL A 163 -0.51 19.78 -3.98
N LEU A 164 -0.23 20.76 -3.11
CA LEU A 164 0.96 21.58 -3.28
C LEU A 164 2.24 20.86 -2.88
N GLY A 165 2.19 20.01 -1.84
CA GLY A 165 3.34 19.21 -1.40
C GLY A 165 3.80 18.25 -2.49
N ASN A 166 2.91 17.42 -3.00
CA ASN A 166 3.23 16.46 -4.06
C ASN A 166 3.65 17.17 -5.36
N ALA A 167 2.91 18.22 -5.76
CA ALA A 167 3.26 19.01 -6.93
C ALA A 167 4.64 19.65 -6.82
N MET A 168 4.97 20.22 -5.65
CA MET A 168 6.26 20.87 -5.41
C MET A 168 7.41 19.86 -5.44
N VAL A 169 7.25 18.72 -4.76
CA VAL A 169 8.26 17.66 -4.75
C VAL A 169 8.47 17.11 -6.16
N GLY A 170 7.38 16.80 -6.89
CA GLY A 170 7.44 16.31 -8.26
C GLY A 170 8.14 17.32 -9.19
N TYR A 171 7.79 18.62 -9.10
CA TYR A 171 8.43 19.67 -9.89
C TYR A 171 9.92 19.79 -9.59
N LEU A 172 10.28 19.81 -8.30
CA LEU A 172 11.67 19.96 -7.88
C LEU A 172 12.55 18.83 -8.39
N ILE A 173 12.08 17.58 -8.29
CA ILE A 173 12.83 16.41 -8.76
C ILE A 173 13.03 16.47 -10.29
N VAL A 174 11.99 16.79 -11.06
CA VAL A 174 12.09 16.91 -12.51
C VAL A 174 13.08 18.03 -12.90
N ARG A 175 13.10 19.12 -12.14
CA ARG A 175 14.04 20.22 -12.36
C ARG A 175 15.47 19.88 -11.99
N LEU A 176 15.68 19.12 -10.91
CA LEU A 176 17.00 18.60 -10.53
C LEU A 176 17.58 17.63 -11.55
N LEU A 177 16.71 16.88 -12.25
CA LEU A 177 17.10 16.00 -13.37
C LEU A 177 17.38 16.77 -14.67
N GLY A 178 17.30 18.11 -14.67
CA GLY A 178 17.60 18.94 -15.85
C GLY A 178 16.52 18.96 -16.91
N LEU A 179 15.33 18.42 -16.65
CA LEU A 179 14.23 18.33 -17.62
C LEU A 179 13.53 19.70 -17.84
N PRO A 180 12.85 19.91 -18.99
CA PRO A 180 12.15 21.15 -19.30
C PRO A 180 11.10 21.53 -18.25
N LYS A 181 10.87 22.84 -18.06
CA LYS A 181 9.87 23.37 -17.10
C LYS A 181 8.45 22.84 -17.39
N LEU A 182 8.06 22.76 -18.65
CA LEU A 182 6.74 22.28 -19.05
C LEU A 182 6.53 20.82 -18.64
N THR A 183 7.54 19.97 -18.85
CA THR A 183 7.53 18.57 -18.39
C THR A 183 7.38 18.50 -16.87
N GLY A 184 8.11 19.37 -16.13
CA GLY A 184 7.99 19.47 -14.67
C GLY A 184 6.58 19.82 -14.23
N LEU A 185 5.96 20.82 -14.83
CA LEU A 185 4.59 21.24 -14.52
C LEU A 185 3.57 20.14 -14.82
N THR A 186 3.68 19.48 -15.99
CA THR A 186 2.77 18.38 -16.35
C THR A 186 2.87 17.21 -15.37
N ILE A 187 4.09 16.78 -15.04
CA ILE A 187 4.30 15.69 -14.08
C ILE A 187 3.79 16.06 -12.69
N SER A 188 4.09 17.29 -12.24
CA SER A 188 3.62 17.78 -10.94
C SER A 188 2.11 17.82 -10.82
N ALA A 189 1.42 18.31 -11.86
CA ALA A 189 -0.04 18.30 -11.90
C ALA A 189 -0.63 16.89 -11.87
N SER A 190 0.02 15.94 -12.58
CA SER A 190 -0.42 14.53 -12.60
C SER A 190 -0.19 13.80 -11.27
N LEU A 191 0.71 14.29 -10.43
CA LEU A 191 1.04 13.71 -9.12
C LEU A 191 0.41 14.47 -7.95
N ALA A 192 -0.41 15.48 -8.20
CA ALA A 192 -0.99 16.36 -7.19
C ALA A 192 -2.15 15.71 -6.39
N GLN A 193 -2.13 14.40 -6.25
CA GLN A 193 -3.10 13.60 -5.49
C GLN A 193 -2.38 12.61 -4.60
N ILE A 194 -3.08 12.00 -3.64
CA ILE A 194 -2.53 10.89 -2.86
C ILE A 194 -3.00 9.55 -3.43
N GLY A 195 -2.11 8.54 -3.34
CA GLY A 195 -2.38 7.19 -3.79
C GLY A 195 -3.27 6.40 -2.82
N GLU A 196 -3.79 5.28 -3.30
CA GLU A 196 -4.68 4.38 -2.55
C GLU A 196 -4.03 3.79 -1.29
N PHE A 197 -2.71 3.63 -1.25
CA PHE A 197 -2.00 3.18 -0.05
C PHE A 197 -2.16 4.12 1.14
N SER A 198 -2.46 5.39 0.92
CA SER A 198 -2.72 6.34 2.01
C SER A 198 -3.96 5.99 2.82
N PHE A 199 -4.99 5.41 2.19
CA PHE A 199 -6.17 4.92 2.90
C PHE A 199 -5.84 3.70 3.76
N ILE A 200 -5.00 2.79 3.23
CA ILE A 200 -4.54 1.60 3.97
C ILE A 200 -3.69 2.03 5.16
N LEU A 201 -2.78 3.00 4.98
CA LEU A 201 -1.95 3.55 6.05
C LEU A 201 -2.77 4.29 7.10
N ALA A 202 -3.77 5.08 6.70
CA ALA A 202 -4.66 5.76 7.63
C ALA A 202 -5.45 4.74 8.47
N GLY A 203 -6.04 3.72 7.85
CA GLY A 203 -6.74 2.66 8.55
C GLY A 203 -5.83 1.86 9.51
N LEU A 204 -4.61 1.56 9.10
CA LEU A 204 -3.62 0.92 9.95
C LEU A 204 -3.21 1.83 11.13
N GLY A 205 -3.04 3.13 10.87
CA GLY A 205 -2.70 4.12 11.89
C GLY A 205 -3.78 4.26 12.96
N VAL A 206 -5.05 4.22 12.57
CA VAL A 206 -6.19 4.18 13.53
C VAL A 206 -6.21 2.86 14.28
N GLY A 207 -6.05 1.74 13.59
CA GLY A 207 -6.00 0.40 14.22
C GLY A 207 -4.85 0.21 15.21
N LEU A 208 -3.77 0.97 15.06
CA LEU A 208 -2.62 1.03 15.97
C LEU A 208 -2.71 2.17 16.99
N GLU A 209 -3.84 2.86 17.10
CA GLU A 209 -4.06 3.99 18.02
C GLU A 209 -3.06 5.15 17.90
N ILE A 210 -2.31 5.25 16.77
CA ILE A 210 -1.38 6.36 16.50
C ILE A 210 -2.02 7.50 15.73
N LEU A 211 -3.12 7.23 15.02
CA LEU A 211 -3.88 8.23 14.28
C LEU A 211 -5.28 8.33 14.87
N PRO A 212 -5.75 9.51 15.31
CA PRO A 212 -7.14 9.68 15.73
C PRO A 212 -8.09 9.58 14.54
N GLU A 213 -9.36 9.26 14.79
CA GLU A 213 -10.40 9.14 13.75
C GLU A 213 -10.56 10.42 12.93
N GLU A 214 -10.48 11.59 13.59
CA GLU A 214 -10.52 12.90 12.90
C GLU A 214 -9.36 13.05 11.91
N GLY A 215 -8.18 12.50 12.22
CA GLY A 215 -7.03 12.48 11.32
C GLY A 215 -7.29 11.63 10.08
N GLN A 216 -7.96 10.49 10.25
CA GLN A 216 -8.39 9.66 9.12
C GLN A 216 -9.41 10.39 8.26
N ASP A 217 -10.42 11.03 8.85
CA ASP A 217 -11.42 11.80 8.13
C ASP A 217 -10.80 12.96 7.33
N LEU A 218 -9.80 13.64 7.88
CA LEU A 218 -9.05 14.68 7.16
C LEU A 218 -8.28 14.13 5.96
N ILE A 219 -7.65 12.95 6.10
CA ILE A 219 -6.95 12.27 4.99
C ILE A 219 -7.94 11.85 3.91
N LEU A 220 -9.10 11.30 4.31
CA LEU A 220 -10.16 10.91 3.38
C LEU A 220 -10.73 12.13 2.63
N ALA A 221 -11.01 13.23 3.36
CA ALA A 221 -11.45 14.49 2.76
C ALA A 221 -10.41 15.03 1.77
N GLY A 222 -9.14 15.06 2.19
CA GLY A 222 -8.03 15.52 1.37
C GLY A 222 -7.86 14.69 0.09
N ALA A 223 -7.96 13.37 0.20
CA ALA A 223 -7.88 12.45 -0.93
C ALA A 223 -9.03 12.69 -1.93
N LEU A 224 -10.27 12.69 -1.46
CA LEU A 224 -11.45 12.91 -2.30
C LEU A 224 -11.40 14.26 -3.04
N LEU A 225 -11.01 15.33 -2.33
CA LEU A 225 -10.91 16.66 -2.91
C LEU A 225 -9.70 16.83 -3.84
N SER A 226 -8.64 16.05 -3.66
CA SER A 226 -7.46 16.12 -4.53
C SER A 226 -7.64 15.40 -5.88
N ILE A 227 -8.64 14.51 -5.98
CA ILE A 227 -8.97 13.79 -7.21
C ILE A 227 -9.86 14.63 -8.15
N VAL A 228 -10.65 15.56 -7.58
CA VAL A 228 -11.57 16.43 -8.33
C VAL A 228 -10.86 17.65 -8.89
#